data_720c1567c45d5e9c01a2f64a4d2f420f
#
_entry.id   720c1567c45d5e9c01a2f64a4d2f420f
#
_cell.length_a   1.000
_cell.length_b   1.000
_cell.length_c   1.000
_cell.angle_alpha   90.00
_cell.angle_beta   90.00
_cell.angle_gamma   90.00
#
_symmetry.space_group_name_H-M   'P 1'
#
loop_
_entity.id
_entity.type
_entity.pdbx_description
1 polymer ?
#
loop_
_entity_poly.entity_id
_entity_poly.type
_entity_poly.pdbx_seq_one_letter_code
_entity_poly.pdbx_strand_id
1 'polypeptide(L)'
;PSSRWNEVKFKKDGALSLTPDLTDGTVYMDEYVNYLVQTLGDASTSTGMQGYSLDNEPVLWNDTHSLLHPNEVSNQELVSKSIELSAAVKDVDPKAEIFGPAFWGMLPCINGSDGENYTDPDWNAVKSQYTWYMDYYLTQMKEAEQQYGKRLLDVFDVHYYAQDCATDAARLQAARSLYDPDYQENSWLQPYFGQYFPFLTRLQESIDQYYPGTKLALTEYNLSDLSNEKTTGKSVVSALTETETLGAFADQGVYLATYWGTLSECPYVVSAINLYTNYDGKGASFGDTLVESKS
;
A
#
# COMPACT_ATOMS: atom_id res chain seq x y z
N PRO A 1 11.51 -11.90 24.93
CA PRO A 1 11.82 -12.55 23.66
C PRO A 1 12.04 -14.06 23.82
N SER A 2 11.63 -14.85 22.84
CA SER A 2 11.89 -16.28 22.79
C SER A 2 13.33 -16.55 22.33
N SER A 3 13.93 -17.65 22.78
CA SER A 3 15.22 -18.13 22.25
C SER A 3 15.21 -18.47 20.76
N ARG A 4 14.02 -18.42 20.12
CA ARG A 4 13.83 -18.60 18.68
C ARG A 4 13.78 -17.28 17.91
N TRP A 5 13.85 -16.13 18.58
CA TRP A 5 13.83 -14.83 17.94
C TRP A 5 15.26 -14.36 17.70
N ASN A 6 15.51 -13.95 16.48
CA ASN A 6 16.80 -13.43 16.04
C ASN A 6 16.64 -11.95 15.71
N GLU A 7 17.74 -11.19 15.81
CA GLU A 7 17.80 -9.84 15.33
C GLU A 7 17.65 -9.83 13.81
N VAL A 8 16.87 -8.86 13.27
CA VAL A 8 16.77 -8.62 11.84
C VAL A 8 17.65 -7.43 11.48
N LYS A 9 18.55 -7.62 10.51
CA LYS A 9 19.35 -6.56 9.89
C LYS A 9 19.03 -6.51 8.40
N PHE A 10 18.98 -5.30 7.87
CA PHE A 10 18.66 -5.12 6.46
C PHE A 10 19.82 -5.52 5.55
N LYS A 11 21.05 -5.24 5.99
CA LYS A 11 22.26 -5.49 5.22
C LYS A 11 23.27 -6.28 6.04
N LYS A 12 23.91 -7.28 5.38
CA LYS A 12 25.00 -8.06 5.92
C LYS A 12 26.35 -7.43 5.61
N ASP A 13 27.22 -7.40 6.57
CA ASP A 13 28.63 -7.06 6.35
C ASP A 13 29.36 -8.25 5.73
N GLY A 14 29.76 -8.14 4.47
CA GLY A 14 30.50 -9.18 3.76
C GLY A 14 29.70 -9.92 2.68
N ALA A 15 30.18 -11.11 2.32
CA ALA A 15 29.57 -11.90 1.25
C ALA A 15 28.22 -12.49 1.66
N LEU A 16 27.23 -12.45 0.76
CA LEU A 16 25.94 -13.10 0.93
C LEU A 16 26.06 -14.60 0.69
N SER A 17 25.42 -15.39 1.52
CA SER A 17 25.44 -16.85 1.46
C SER A 17 24.06 -17.41 1.10
N LEU A 18 24.03 -18.54 0.40
CA LEU A 18 22.80 -19.32 0.20
C LEU A 18 22.50 -20.25 1.39
N THR A 19 23.46 -20.37 2.31
CA THR A 19 23.31 -21.12 3.55
C THR A 19 23.60 -20.17 4.69
N PRO A 20 22.56 -19.58 5.31
CA PRO A 20 22.74 -18.61 6.38
C PRO A 20 23.38 -19.26 7.62
N ASP A 21 24.13 -18.48 8.39
CA ASP A 21 24.62 -18.90 9.68
C ASP A 21 23.49 -18.87 10.71
N LEU A 22 23.09 -20.04 11.19
CA LEU A 22 22.01 -20.15 12.18
C LEU A 22 22.49 -19.94 13.62
N THR A 23 23.77 -19.65 13.82
CA THR A 23 24.41 -19.54 15.14
C THR A 23 24.73 -18.09 15.53
N ASP A 24 24.72 -17.15 14.59
CA ASP A 24 25.05 -15.74 14.83
C ASP A 24 23.91 -14.94 15.46
N GLY A 25 22.71 -15.52 15.55
CA GLY A 25 21.53 -14.90 16.15
C GLY A 25 20.92 -13.77 15.30
N THR A 26 21.29 -13.66 14.03
CA THR A 26 20.85 -12.60 13.12
C THR A 26 20.24 -13.16 11.84
N VAL A 27 19.23 -12.45 11.33
CA VAL A 27 18.65 -12.67 9.99
C VAL A 27 18.94 -11.42 9.14
N TYR A 28 19.51 -11.63 7.96
CA TYR A 28 19.85 -10.54 7.04
C TYR A 28 18.87 -10.52 5.86
N MET A 29 18.22 -9.37 5.63
CA MET A 29 17.19 -9.27 4.59
C MET A 29 17.81 -9.30 3.18
N ASP A 30 18.96 -8.68 2.96
CA ASP A 30 19.69 -8.74 1.69
C ASP A 30 20.14 -10.18 1.36
N GLU A 31 20.52 -10.96 2.36
CA GLU A 31 20.87 -12.38 2.17
C GLU A 31 19.65 -13.21 1.79
N TYR A 32 18.48 -12.90 2.35
CA TYR A 32 17.21 -13.52 1.95
C TYR A 32 16.83 -13.15 0.50
N VAL A 33 16.92 -11.87 0.13
CA VAL A 33 16.70 -11.45 -1.25
C VAL A 33 17.68 -12.13 -2.20
N ASN A 34 18.97 -12.23 -1.83
CA ASN A 34 19.95 -12.95 -2.63
C ASN A 34 19.56 -14.44 -2.82
N TYR A 35 19.06 -15.09 -1.78
CA TYR A 35 18.55 -16.46 -1.90
C TYR A 35 17.41 -16.57 -2.93
N LEU A 36 16.47 -15.64 -2.91
CA LEU A 36 15.36 -15.60 -3.88
C LEU A 36 15.88 -15.39 -5.31
N VAL A 37 16.76 -14.41 -5.50
CA VAL A 37 17.36 -14.12 -6.82
C VAL A 37 18.16 -15.33 -7.36
N GLN A 38 18.95 -15.97 -6.53
CA GLN A 38 19.74 -17.12 -6.97
C GLN A 38 18.87 -18.38 -7.23
N THR A 39 17.69 -18.46 -6.61
CA THR A 39 16.79 -19.61 -6.75
C THR A 39 15.78 -19.43 -7.89
N LEU A 40 15.24 -18.22 -8.03
CA LEU A 40 14.11 -17.91 -8.93
C LEU A 40 14.52 -17.08 -10.15
N GLY A 41 15.66 -16.40 -10.09
CA GLY A 41 16.10 -15.37 -11.01
C GLY A 41 15.81 -13.97 -10.45
N ASP A 42 16.42 -12.94 -11.05
CA ASP A 42 16.15 -11.54 -10.71
C ASP A 42 14.78 -11.07 -11.24
N ALA A 43 14.33 -9.89 -10.84
CA ALA A 43 13.04 -9.30 -11.22
C ALA A 43 12.85 -9.11 -12.73
N SER A 44 13.89 -9.24 -13.57
CA SER A 44 13.75 -9.18 -15.03
C SER A 44 13.35 -10.52 -15.66
N THR A 45 13.34 -11.59 -14.86
CA THR A 45 12.96 -12.92 -15.32
C THR A 45 11.49 -13.21 -15.04
N SER A 46 10.90 -14.14 -15.77
CA SER A 46 9.50 -14.53 -15.60
C SER A 46 9.22 -15.28 -14.29
N THR A 47 10.24 -15.74 -13.61
CA THR A 47 10.17 -16.51 -12.35
C THR A 47 10.67 -15.71 -11.15
N GLY A 48 11.37 -14.60 -11.38
CA GLY A 48 11.89 -13.73 -10.33
C GLY A 48 10.81 -12.96 -9.58
N MET A 49 11.14 -12.53 -8.38
CA MET A 49 10.27 -11.65 -7.60
C MET A 49 10.24 -10.27 -8.23
N GLN A 50 9.07 -9.84 -8.71
CA GLN A 50 8.93 -8.55 -9.42
C GLN A 50 9.04 -7.35 -8.50
N GLY A 51 8.68 -7.52 -7.21
CA GLY A 51 8.73 -6.45 -6.22
C GLY A 51 8.76 -6.98 -4.79
N TYR A 52 9.12 -6.09 -3.88
CA TYR A 52 9.18 -6.34 -2.45
C TYR A 52 8.43 -5.23 -1.71
N SER A 53 7.51 -5.61 -0.82
CA SER A 53 6.91 -4.68 0.13
C SER A 53 7.81 -4.54 1.35
N LEU A 54 7.99 -3.29 1.80
CA LEU A 54 8.87 -2.98 2.94
C LEU A 54 8.32 -3.56 4.25
N ASP A 55 7.00 -3.48 4.45
CA ASP A 55 6.28 -4.08 5.58
C ASP A 55 4.76 -3.97 5.32
N ASN A 56 3.96 -4.24 6.35
CA ASN A 56 2.52 -4.08 6.39
C ASN A 56 2.12 -3.21 7.58
N GLU A 57 1.44 -2.09 7.32
CA GLU A 57 0.85 -1.20 8.34
C GLU A 57 1.81 -0.82 9.48
N PRO A 58 3.00 -0.27 9.18
CA PRO A 58 4.06 -0.06 10.18
C PRO A 58 3.65 0.85 11.33
N VAL A 59 2.68 1.72 11.13
CA VAL A 59 2.16 2.60 12.20
C VAL A 59 1.39 1.84 13.29
N LEU A 60 1.06 0.57 13.06
CA LEU A 60 0.41 -0.32 14.03
C LEU A 60 1.37 -1.28 14.73
N TRP A 61 2.69 -1.14 14.58
CA TRP A 61 3.67 -2.06 15.20
C TRP A 61 3.55 -2.13 16.72
N ASN A 62 3.26 -1.03 17.38
CA ASN A 62 3.06 -0.98 18.83
C ASN A 62 1.89 -1.87 19.31
N ASP A 63 0.87 -2.07 18.48
CA ASP A 63 -0.27 -2.93 18.77
C ASP A 63 -0.05 -4.36 18.27
N THR A 64 0.33 -4.49 17.01
CA THR A 64 0.48 -5.80 16.34
C THR A 64 1.73 -6.55 16.79
N HIS A 65 2.78 -5.83 17.16
CA HIS A 65 4.08 -6.38 17.56
C HIS A 65 4.57 -5.81 18.90
N SER A 66 3.67 -5.53 19.85
CA SER A 66 3.94 -4.83 21.12
C SER A 66 5.08 -5.40 21.97
N LEU A 67 5.43 -6.69 21.82
CA LEU A 67 6.58 -7.28 22.51
C LEU A 67 7.93 -6.92 21.87
N LEU A 68 7.94 -6.55 20.61
CA LEU A 68 9.15 -6.19 19.85
C LEU A 68 9.24 -4.67 19.65
N HIS A 69 8.10 -4.04 19.43
CA HIS A 69 7.96 -2.61 19.17
C HIS A 69 6.87 -2.02 20.07
N PRO A 70 7.15 -1.79 21.37
CA PRO A 70 6.13 -1.38 22.34
C PRO A 70 5.71 0.10 22.24
N ASN A 71 6.45 0.92 21.50
CA ASN A 71 6.15 2.33 21.28
C ASN A 71 5.63 2.58 19.88
N GLU A 72 4.91 3.67 19.66
CA GLU A 72 4.55 4.13 18.33
C GLU A 72 5.80 4.35 17.48
N VAL A 73 5.76 4.01 16.20
CA VAL A 73 6.85 4.25 15.27
C VAL A 73 7.04 5.75 15.09
N SER A 74 8.26 6.23 15.24
CA SER A 74 8.57 7.63 14.94
C SER A 74 8.75 7.84 13.43
N ASN A 75 8.56 9.07 13.01
CA ASN A 75 8.78 9.52 11.66
C ASN A 75 10.15 9.16 11.12
N GLN A 76 11.18 9.51 11.91
CA GLN A 76 12.57 9.24 11.57
C GLN A 76 12.83 7.73 11.47
N GLU A 77 12.26 6.95 12.35
CA GLU A 77 12.41 5.49 12.32
C GLU A 77 11.80 4.90 11.04
N LEU A 78 10.55 5.26 10.71
CA LEU A 78 9.88 4.76 9.52
C LEU A 78 10.64 5.09 8.24
N VAL A 79 11.05 6.35 8.09
CA VAL A 79 11.81 6.81 6.92
C VAL A 79 13.17 6.11 6.85
N SER A 80 13.93 6.04 7.95
CA SER A 80 15.25 5.40 7.97
C SER A 80 15.16 3.92 7.61
N LYS A 81 14.23 3.18 8.21
CA LYS A 81 14.02 1.76 7.90
C LYS A 81 13.59 1.55 6.45
N SER A 82 12.71 2.40 5.91
CA SER A 82 12.30 2.35 4.51
C SER A 82 13.51 2.53 3.57
N ILE A 83 14.34 3.54 3.82
CA ILE A 83 15.52 3.82 3.03
C ILE A 83 16.54 2.67 3.10
N GLU A 84 16.88 2.23 4.30
CA GLU A 84 17.90 1.19 4.52
C GLU A 84 17.50 -0.15 3.90
N LEU A 85 16.25 -0.58 4.10
CA LEU A 85 15.76 -1.84 3.52
C LEU A 85 15.66 -1.74 2.00
N SER A 86 15.11 -0.65 1.46
CA SER A 86 15.05 -0.42 0.02
C SER A 86 16.44 -0.45 -0.62
N ALA A 87 17.41 0.20 0.00
CA ALA A 87 18.78 0.22 -0.50
C ALA A 87 19.40 -1.19 -0.49
N ALA A 88 19.17 -1.96 0.57
CA ALA A 88 19.66 -3.34 0.70
C ALA A 88 19.05 -4.26 -0.36
N VAL A 89 17.74 -4.18 -0.58
CA VAL A 89 17.05 -4.94 -1.66
C VAL A 89 17.61 -4.56 -3.03
N LYS A 90 17.70 -3.25 -3.33
CA LYS A 90 18.19 -2.75 -4.62
C LYS A 90 19.68 -3.01 -4.86
N ASP A 91 20.49 -3.27 -3.83
CA ASP A 91 21.87 -3.73 -3.98
C ASP A 91 21.94 -5.15 -4.54
N VAL A 92 20.96 -5.99 -4.26
CA VAL A 92 20.89 -7.38 -4.66
C VAL A 92 20.07 -7.56 -5.94
N ASP A 93 18.87 -6.93 -5.99
CA ASP A 93 17.98 -6.97 -7.15
C ASP A 93 17.60 -5.54 -7.59
N PRO A 94 18.43 -4.87 -8.40
CA PRO A 94 18.22 -3.49 -8.79
C PRO A 94 16.99 -3.26 -9.66
N LYS A 95 16.40 -4.31 -10.23
CA LYS A 95 15.22 -4.23 -11.10
C LYS A 95 13.90 -4.48 -10.36
N ALA A 96 13.95 -5.05 -9.16
CA ALA A 96 12.76 -5.28 -8.36
C ALA A 96 12.12 -3.95 -7.95
N GLU A 97 10.80 -3.88 -7.99
CA GLU A 97 10.05 -2.72 -7.49
C GLU A 97 9.97 -2.74 -5.97
N ILE A 98 10.12 -1.57 -5.36
CA ILE A 98 9.93 -1.39 -3.91
C ILE A 98 8.55 -0.78 -3.66
N PHE A 99 7.75 -1.48 -2.88
CA PHE A 99 6.43 -1.05 -2.41
C PHE A 99 6.53 -0.56 -0.97
N GLY A 100 5.90 0.54 -0.66
CA GLY A 100 5.81 1.06 0.70
C GLY A 100 5.12 2.42 0.79
N PRO A 101 4.81 2.87 2.01
CA PRO A 101 5.05 2.21 3.29
C PRO A 101 3.93 1.25 3.74
N ALA A 102 2.97 0.91 2.89
CA ALA A 102 1.80 0.07 3.18
C ALA A 102 0.97 0.63 4.36
N PHE A 103 0.58 1.90 4.25
CA PHE A 103 -0.23 2.56 5.27
C PHE A 103 -1.65 1.96 5.33
N TRP A 104 -2.19 1.75 6.54
CA TRP A 104 -3.50 1.13 6.74
C TRP A 104 -4.69 1.98 6.24
N GLY A 105 -4.46 3.23 5.83
CA GLY A 105 -5.50 4.10 5.32
C GLY A 105 -5.11 5.58 5.28
N MET A 106 -6.11 6.45 5.31
CA MET A 106 -5.93 7.90 5.18
C MET A 106 -5.18 8.53 6.35
N LEU A 107 -5.46 8.13 7.61
CA LEU A 107 -4.86 8.79 8.78
C LEU A 107 -3.33 8.72 8.81
N PRO A 108 -2.69 7.57 8.56
CA PRO A 108 -1.23 7.55 8.44
C PRO A 108 -0.68 8.41 7.30
N CYS A 109 -1.43 8.57 6.19
CA CYS A 109 -1.04 9.51 5.14
C CYS A 109 -1.05 10.96 5.63
N ILE A 110 -1.94 11.30 6.59
CA ILE A 110 -2.08 12.67 7.10
C ILE A 110 -1.00 13.00 8.13
N ASN A 111 -0.71 12.11 9.07
CA ASN A 111 0.13 12.43 10.23
C ASN A 111 1.22 11.39 10.57
N GLY A 112 1.36 10.32 9.80
CA GLY A 112 2.36 9.27 10.02
C GLY A 112 2.06 8.36 11.22
N SER A 113 0.81 8.31 11.68
CA SER A 113 0.37 7.61 12.88
C SER A 113 -1.02 7.01 12.68
N ASP A 114 -1.46 6.15 13.59
CA ASP A 114 -2.80 5.59 13.65
C ASP A 114 -3.82 6.52 14.34
N GLY A 115 -3.36 7.56 15.00
CA GLY A 115 -4.17 8.46 15.81
C GLY A 115 -4.26 9.91 15.29
N GLU A 116 -5.39 10.56 15.59
CA GLU A 116 -5.62 11.96 15.24
C GLU A 116 -4.71 12.93 16.01
N ASN A 117 -4.27 12.51 17.19
CA ASN A 117 -3.53 13.33 18.15
C ASN A 117 -2.05 12.96 18.26
N TYR A 118 -1.52 12.31 17.27
CA TYR A 118 -0.10 11.93 17.28
C TYR A 118 0.83 13.15 17.38
N THR A 119 1.80 13.05 18.24
CA THR A 119 2.67 14.16 18.65
C THR A 119 4.15 13.90 18.37
N ASP A 120 4.48 13.19 17.29
CA ASP A 120 5.89 12.98 16.89
C ASP A 120 6.61 14.33 16.77
N PRO A 121 7.66 14.59 17.58
CA PRO A 121 8.37 15.87 17.56
C PRO A 121 9.01 16.19 16.20
N ASP A 122 9.50 15.17 15.49
CA ASP A 122 10.20 15.34 14.22
C ASP A 122 9.18 15.73 13.12
N TRP A 123 8.04 15.08 13.07
CA TRP A 123 6.96 15.48 12.18
C TRP A 123 6.42 16.88 12.52
N ASN A 124 6.19 17.14 13.80
CA ASN A 124 5.69 18.44 14.25
C ASN A 124 6.62 19.61 13.89
N ALA A 125 7.92 19.36 13.81
CA ALA A 125 8.90 20.39 13.42
C ALA A 125 8.82 20.79 11.93
N VAL A 126 8.33 19.89 11.06
CA VAL A 126 8.35 20.09 9.60
C VAL A 126 6.96 20.13 8.96
N LYS A 127 5.91 19.66 9.62
CA LYS A 127 4.57 19.49 9.04
C LYS A 127 3.96 20.74 8.41
N SER A 128 4.35 21.94 8.84
CA SER A 128 3.88 23.18 8.25
C SER A 128 4.36 23.42 6.81
N GLN A 129 5.32 22.63 6.33
CA GLN A 129 5.89 22.68 4.98
C GLN A 129 5.17 21.75 4.00
N TYR A 130 4.28 20.90 4.48
CA TYR A 130 3.62 19.84 3.73
C TYR A 130 2.11 19.89 3.93
N THR A 131 1.35 19.33 2.99
CA THR A 131 -0.10 19.21 3.12
C THR A 131 -0.46 18.10 4.09
N TRP A 132 0.26 16.98 4.02
CA TRP A 132 0.13 15.82 4.88
C TRP A 132 1.46 15.05 5.00
N TYR A 133 1.51 14.03 5.84
CA TYR A 133 2.73 13.27 6.10
C TYR A 133 3.26 12.53 4.86
N MET A 134 2.38 12.06 3.99
CA MET A 134 2.76 11.41 2.74
C MET A 134 3.72 12.27 1.90
N ASP A 135 3.49 13.58 1.82
CA ASP A 135 4.35 14.50 1.07
C ASP A 135 5.78 14.50 1.63
N TYR A 136 5.90 14.50 2.95
CA TYR A 136 7.19 14.41 3.64
C TYR A 136 7.87 13.07 3.36
N TYR A 137 7.15 11.94 3.51
CA TYR A 137 7.69 10.62 3.25
C TYR A 137 8.22 10.50 1.81
N LEU A 138 7.45 10.91 0.82
CA LEU A 138 7.86 10.93 -0.59
C LEU A 138 9.10 11.81 -0.82
N THR A 139 9.16 12.98 -0.17
CA THR A 139 10.32 13.88 -0.24
C THR A 139 11.57 13.19 0.29
N GLN A 140 11.49 12.54 1.46
CA GLN A 140 12.62 11.84 2.06
C GLN A 140 13.12 10.67 1.19
N MET A 141 12.21 9.89 0.62
CA MET A 141 12.57 8.80 -0.29
C MET A 141 13.23 9.32 -1.57
N LYS A 142 12.78 10.45 -2.12
CA LYS A 142 13.40 11.11 -3.28
C LYS A 142 14.79 11.66 -2.96
N GLU A 143 14.97 12.29 -1.82
CA GLU A 143 16.28 12.78 -1.38
C GLU A 143 17.27 11.63 -1.18
N ALA A 144 16.81 10.52 -0.60
CA ALA A 144 17.60 9.31 -0.47
C ALA A 144 18.00 8.70 -1.82
N GLU A 145 17.09 8.71 -2.84
CA GLU A 145 17.45 8.31 -4.21
C GLU A 145 18.67 9.08 -4.71
N GLN A 146 18.73 10.39 -4.47
CA GLN A 146 19.88 11.20 -4.89
C GLN A 146 21.16 10.82 -4.18
N GLN A 147 21.08 10.46 -2.89
CA GLN A 147 22.24 10.05 -2.10
C GLN A 147 22.75 8.66 -2.50
N TYR A 148 21.84 7.72 -2.73
CA TYR A 148 22.17 6.33 -3.07
C TYR A 148 22.39 6.11 -4.57
N GLY A 149 22.01 7.07 -5.44
CA GLY A 149 22.14 6.98 -6.89
C GLY A 149 21.24 5.93 -7.52
N LYS A 150 20.17 5.53 -6.85
CA LYS A 150 19.18 4.54 -7.30
C LYS A 150 17.81 4.81 -6.70
N ARG A 151 16.73 4.51 -7.44
CA ARG A 151 15.37 4.66 -6.96
C ARG A 151 15.09 3.71 -5.78
N LEU A 152 14.53 4.24 -4.69
CA LEU A 152 14.28 3.52 -3.46
C LEU A 152 12.80 3.29 -3.17
N LEU A 153 11.88 3.93 -3.90
CA LEU A 153 10.45 3.70 -3.82
C LEU A 153 9.85 3.74 -5.22
N ASP A 154 9.48 2.60 -5.75
CA ASP A 154 8.88 2.49 -7.07
C ASP A 154 7.36 2.62 -7.02
N VAL A 155 6.75 2.17 -5.92
CA VAL A 155 5.30 2.13 -5.72
C VAL A 155 4.97 2.66 -4.32
N PHE A 156 4.19 3.76 -4.26
CA PHE A 156 3.57 4.19 -3.02
C PHE A 156 2.37 3.29 -2.74
N ASP A 157 2.38 2.68 -1.57
CA ASP A 157 1.42 1.67 -1.17
C ASP A 157 0.59 2.12 0.02
N VAL A 158 -0.73 2.00 -0.10
CA VAL A 158 -1.68 2.35 0.95
C VAL A 158 -2.87 1.39 0.91
N HIS A 159 -3.48 1.14 2.07
CA HIS A 159 -4.73 0.39 2.16
C HIS A 159 -5.92 1.34 2.11
N TYR A 160 -7.06 0.84 1.67
CA TYR A 160 -8.30 1.60 1.68
C TYR A 160 -9.50 0.75 2.08
N TYR A 161 -10.14 1.15 3.16
CA TYR A 161 -11.38 0.55 3.65
C TYR A 161 -12.43 1.64 3.76
N ALA A 162 -13.49 1.53 2.95
CA ALA A 162 -14.55 2.54 2.92
C ALA A 162 -15.22 2.69 4.28
N GLN A 163 -15.38 3.94 4.71
CA GLN A 163 -15.98 4.25 6.02
C GLN A 163 -17.50 4.49 5.92
N ASP A 164 -18.00 4.99 4.79
CA ASP A 164 -19.43 5.14 4.52
C ASP A 164 -19.95 3.94 3.71
N CYS A 165 -20.15 2.80 4.37
CA CYS A 165 -20.57 1.57 3.71
C CYS A 165 -21.61 0.75 4.52
N ALA A 166 -22.24 1.34 5.51
CA ALA A 166 -23.17 0.64 6.41
C ALA A 166 -24.51 0.25 5.73
N THR A 167 -24.89 0.88 4.65
CA THR A 167 -26.13 0.60 3.91
C THR A 167 -25.85 0.28 2.44
N ASP A 168 -26.77 -0.39 1.76
CA ASP A 168 -26.66 -0.66 0.32
C ASP A 168 -26.53 0.63 -0.50
N ALA A 169 -27.28 1.66 -0.14
CA ALA A 169 -27.21 2.95 -0.80
C ALA A 169 -25.85 3.64 -0.62
N ALA A 170 -25.27 3.59 0.57
CA ALA A 170 -23.93 4.11 0.85
C ALA A 170 -22.86 3.32 0.08
N ARG A 171 -22.93 1.98 0.11
CA ARG A 171 -21.98 1.13 -0.61
C ARG A 171 -21.96 1.41 -2.12
N LEU A 172 -23.12 1.61 -2.74
CA LEU A 172 -23.22 1.96 -4.17
C LEU A 172 -22.56 3.32 -4.51
N GLN A 173 -22.31 4.16 -3.51
CA GLN A 173 -21.64 5.44 -3.68
C GLN A 173 -20.19 5.45 -3.18
N ALA A 174 -19.77 4.41 -2.46
CA ALA A 174 -18.50 4.43 -1.72
C ALA A 174 -17.27 4.67 -2.61
N ALA A 175 -17.26 4.14 -3.83
CA ALA A 175 -16.16 4.37 -4.77
C ALA A 175 -15.99 5.85 -5.15
N ARG A 176 -17.04 6.68 -5.05
CA ARG A 176 -16.96 8.12 -5.36
C ARG A 176 -16.01 8.89 -4.44
N SER A 177 -15.84 8.45 -3.22
CA SER A 177 -14.84 9.03 -2.30
C SER A 177 -13.40 8.92 -2.84
N LEU A 178 -13.16 8.04 -3.80
CA LEU A 178 -11.85 7.82 -4.40
C LEU A 178 -11.53 8.82 -5.52
N TYR A 179 -12.55 9.25 -6.31
CA TYR A 179 -12.31 10.00 -7.55
C TYR A 179 -13.22 11.22 -7.78
N ASP A 180 -14.39 11.30 -7.13
CA ASP A 180 -15.40 12.33 -7.45
C ASP A 180 -15.29 13.56 -6.54
N PRO A 181 -14.85 14.72 -7.05
CA PRO A 181 -14.68 15.92 -6.24
C PRO A 181 -16.00 16.55 -5.75
N ASP A 182 -17.13 16.18 -6.35
CA ASP A 182 -18.44 16.68 -5.97
C ASP A 182 -19.13 15.79 -4.92
N TYR A 183 -18.54 14.63 -4.59
CA TYR A 183 -19.08 13.72 -3.62
C TYR A 183 -18.57 14.02 -2.21
N GLN A 184 -19.48 14.01 -1.26
CA GLN A 184 -19.18 14.09 0.17
C GLN A 184 -19.74 12.84 0.86
N GLU A 185 -18.86 12.00 1.35
CA GLU A 185 -19.27 10.81 2.08
C GLU A 185 -19.87 11.17 3.45
N ASN A 186 -20.79 10.33 3.92
CA ASN A 186 -21.41 10.50 5.23
C ASN A 186 -20.68 9.65 6.28
N SER A 187 -19.38 9.86 6.41
CA SER A 187 -18.55 9.19 7.42
C SER A 187 -17.98 10.17 8.43
N TRP A 188 -17.36 9.63 9.48
CA TRP A 188 -16.66 10.43 10.47
C TRP A 188 -15.43 11.15 9.92
N LEU A 189 -14.86 10.68 8.81
CA LEU A 189 -13.69 11.31 8.15
C LEU A 189 -14.07 12.65 7.53
N GLN A 190 -15.23 12.77 6.92
CA GLN A 190 -15.62 13.95 6.14
C GLN A 190 -15.54 15.28 6.92
N PRO A 191 -16.04 15.41 8.17
CA PRO A 191 -15.97 16.65 8.92
C PRO A 191 -14.55 17.10 9.30
N TYR A 192 -13.62 16.16 9.44
CA TYR A 192 -12.25 16.43 9.93
C TYR A 192 -11.22 16.41 8.81
N PHE A 193 -11.43 15.58 7.80
CA PHE A 193 -10.43 15.25 6.78
C PHE A 193 -10.96 15.41 5.36
N GLY A 194 -12.09 16.09 5.17
CA GLY A 194 -12.73 16.30 3.86
C GLY A 194 -11.83 16.90 2.79
N GLN A 195 -10.81 17.67 3.18
CA GLN A 195 -9.84 18.26 2.25
C GLN A 195 -8.93 17.23 1.57
N TYR A 196 -8.85 15.99 2.07
CA TYR A 196 -8.06 14.91 1.49
C TYR A 196 -8.86 14.00 0.53
N PHE A 197 -10.12 14.33 0.28
CA PHE A 197 -10.93 13.71 -0.75
C PHE A 197 -10.92 14.54 -2.06
N PRO A 198 -11.09 13.93 -3.23
CA PRO A 198 -11.15 12.46 -3.48
C PRO A 198 -9.79 11.81 -3.23
N PHE A 199 -9.79 10.67 -2.55
CA PHE A 199 -8.56 10.16 -1.95
C PHE A 199 -7.48 9.79 -2.98
N LEU A 200 -7.80 9.04 -4.04
CA LEU A 200 -6.81 8.65 -5.06
C LEU A 200 -6.26 9.87 -5.82
N THR A 201 -7.13 10.83 -6.14
CA THR A 201 -6.70 12.08 -6.80
C THR A 201 -5.67 12.82 -5.95
N ARG A 202 -5.91 12.94 -4.63
CA ARG A 202 -4.95 13.59 -3.71
C ARG A 202 -3.65 12.84 -3.58
N LEU A 203 -3.70 11.50 -3.53
CA LEU A 203 -2.49 10.68 -3.51
C LEU A 203 -1.67 10.88 -4.78
N GLN A 204 -2.30 10.89 -5.95
CA GLN A 204 -1.60 11.09 -7.22
C GLN A 204 -0.99 12.50 -7.33
N GLU A 205 -1.71 13.55 -6.90
CA GLU A 205 -1.19 14.92 -6.84
C GLU A 205 0.10 15.00 -6.00
N SER A 206 0.13 14.33 -4.84
CA SER A 206 1.31 14.28 -3.98
C SER A 206 2.47 13.53 -4.65
N ILE A 207 2.20 12.39 -5.28
CA ILE A 207 3.21 11.62 -6.02
C ILE A 207 3.82 12.49 -7.12
N ASP A 208 3.00 13.14 -7.94
CA ASP A 208 3.45 13.95 -9.06
C ASP A 208 4.30 15.14 -8.62
N GLN A 209 3.98 15.72 -7.46
CA GLN A 209 4.69 16.86 -6.91
C GLN A 209 5.99 16.47 -6.22
N TYR A 210 5.97 15.46 -5.35
CA TYR A 210 7.07 15.19 -4.42
C TYR A 210 8.00 14.07 -4.88
N TYR A 211 7.48 13.03 -5.55
CA TYR A 211 8.32 11.95 -6.09
C TYR A 211 7.77 11.42 -7.43
N PRO A 212 7.82 12.24 -8.49
CA PRO A 212 7.23 11.89 -9.77
C PRO A 212 7.79 10.58 -10.34
N GLY A 213 6.89 9.82 -10.97
CA GLY A 213 7.19 8.50 -11.52
C GLY A 213 7.06 7.35 -10.50
N THR A 214 6.76 7.63 -9.23
CA THR A 214 6.28 6.61 -8.30
C THR A 214 4.87 6.19 -8.72
N LYS A 215 4.60 4.90 -8.72
CA LYS A 215 3.29 4.33 -9.01
C LYS A 215 2.43 4.33 -7.74
N LEU A 216 1.11 4.18 -7.89
CA LEU A 216 0.18 4.08 -6.77
C LEU A 216 -0.39 2.67 -6.67
N ALA A 217 -0.34 2.05 -5.50
CA ALA A 217 -0.97 0.77 -5.23
C ALA A 217 -1.89 0.81 -4.00
N LEU A 218 -2.92 -0.04 -4.03
CA LEU A 218 -3.75 -0.37 -2.89
C LEU A 218 -3.60 -1.87 -2.62
N THR A 219 -2.60 -2.25 -1.84
CA THR A 219 -2.33 -3.67 -1.57
C THR A 219 -3.35 -4.32 -0.65
N GLU A 220 -4.20 -3.53 -0.02
CA GLU A 220 -5.44 -3.97 0.60
C GLU A 220 -6.55 -2.96 0.36
N TYR A 221 -7.71 -3.43 -0.09
CA TYR A 221 -8.92 -2.61 -0.12
C TYR A 221 -10.19 -3.43 0.05
N ASN A 222 -11.21 -2.81 0.62
CA ASN A 222 -12.57 -3.31 0.65
C ASN A 222 -13.56 -2.14 0.79
N LEU A 223 -14.68 -2.21 0.07
CA LEU A 223 -15.75 -1.22 0.09
C LEU A 223 -17.01 -1.75 0.81
N SER A 224 -16.82 -2.58 1.81
CA SER A 224 -17.88 -3.08 2.67
C SER A 224 -17.50 -2.93 4.14
N ASP A 225 -18.50 -2.96 5.01
CA ASP A 225 -18.27 -3.12 6.45
C ASP A 225 -17.62 -4.48 6.69
N LEU A 226 -16.36 -4.49 7.12
CA LEU A 226 -15.59 -5.71 7.37
C LEU A 226 -16.26 -6.63 8.38
N SER A 227 -17.05 -6.10 9.32
CA SER A 227 -17.83 -6.90 10.27
C SER A 227 -18.92 -7.72 9.58
N ASN A 228 -19.36 -7.32 8.39
CA ASN A 228 -20.40 -7.93 7.56
C ASN A 228 -19.91 -8.43 6.20
N GLU A 229 -18.62 -8.56 6.00
CA GLU A 229 -18.02 -8.97 4.72
C GLU A 229 -18.69 -10.20 4.10
N LYS A 230 -18.93 -11.23 4.92
CA LYS A 230 -19.59 -12.48 4.46
C LYS A 230 -20.98 -12.28 3.91
N THR A 231 -21.71 -11.29 4.40
CA THR A 231 -23.05 -10.94 3.91
C THR A 231 -23.02 -9.98 2.74
N THR A 232 -22.14 -8.98 2.77
CA THR A 232 -22.04 -7.95 1.74
C THR A 232 -21.48 -8.46 0.44
N GLY A 233 -20.50 -9.36 0.45
CA GLY A 233 -19.96 -10.00 -0.76
C GLY A 233 -20.93 -10.92 -1.49
N LYS A 234 -22.14 -11.16 -0.97
CA LYS A 234 -23.16 -12.08 -1.51
C LYS A 234 -24.36 -11.38 -2.18
N SER A 235 -24.25 -10.11 -2.49
CA SER A 235 -25.34 -9.35 -3.10
C SER A 235 -24.91 -8.66 -4.39
N VAL A 236 -25.89 -8.35 -5.24
CA VAL A 236 -25.63 -7.58 -6.48
C VAL A 236 -25.07 -6.20 -6.18
N VAL A 237 -25.37 -5.62 -5.01
CA VAL A 237 -24.78 -4.35 -4.56
C VAL A 237 -23.26 -4.46 -4.49
N SER A 238 -22.74 -5.55 -3.94
CA SER A 238 -21.28 -5.78 -3.88
C SER A 238 -20.65 -5.88 -5.28
N ALA A 239 -21.33 -6.50 -6.24
CA ALA A 239 -20.86 -6.54 -7.62
C ALA A 239 -20.83 -5.15 -8.27
N LEU A 240 -21.86 -4.34 -8.06
CA LEU A 240 -21.94 -2.99 -8.62
C LEU A 240 -20.89 -2.07 -7.98
N THR A 241 -20.75 -2.11 -6.66
CA THR A 241 -19.73 -1.37 -5.92
C THR A 241 -18.32 -1.73 -6.41
N GLU A 242 -18.02 -3.02 -6.52
CA GLU A 242 -16.71 -3.48 -6.98
C GLU A 242 -16.44 -3.09 -8.44
N THR A 243 -17.46 -3.18 -9.31
CA THR A 243 -17.34 -2.76 -10.72
C THR A 243 -17.00 -1.26 -10.83
N GLU A 244 -17.66 -0.41 -10.04
CA GLU A 244 -17.39 1.02 -9.99
C GLU A 244 -15.97 1.28 -9.43
N THR A 245 -15.58 0.55 -8.39
CA THR A 245 -14.25 0.66 -7.77
C THR A 245 -13.14 0.33 -8.75
N LEU A 246 -13.25 -0.77 -9.47
CA LEU A 246 -12.26 -1.17 -10.48
C LEU A 246 -12.19 -0.17 -11.63
N GLY A 247 -13.34 0.41 -12.03
CA GLY A 247 -13.39 1.51 -12.99
C GLY A 247 -12.67 2.75 -12.49
N ALA A 248 -12.89 3.14 -11.23
CA ALA A 248 -12.20 4.25 -10.58
C ALA A 248 -10.68 4.00 -10.51
N PHE A 249 -10.25 2.80 -10.15
CA PHE A 249 -8.83 2.45 -10.15
C PHE A 249 -8.18 2.59 -11.53
N ALA A 250 -8.85 2.12 -12.58
CA ALA A 250 -8.35 2.24 -13.94
C ALA A 250 -8.26 3.71 -14.39
N ASP A 251 -9.29 4.51 -14.10
CA ASP A 251 -9.35 5.94 -14.46
C ASP A 251 -8.31 6.77 -13.70
N GLN A 252 -8.09 6.46 -12.44
CA GLN A 252 -7.11 7.14 -11.57
C GLN A 252 -5.68 6.58 -11.68
N GLY A 253 -5.43 5.62 -12.58
CA GLY A 253 -4.09 5.10 -12.84
C GLY A 253 -3.49 4.26 -11.72
N VAL A 254 -4.32 3.60 -10.92
CA VAL A 254 -3.85 2.66 -9.90
C VAL A 254 -3.11 1.51 -10.58
N TYR A 255 -1.87 1.31 -10.18
CA TYR A 255 -0.97 0.32 -10.76
C TYR A 255 -1.31 -1.11 -10.32
N LEU A 256 -1.62 -1.29 -9.04
CA LEU A 256 -1.94 -2.59 -8.45
C LEU A 256 -2.97 -2.40 -7.34
N ALA A 257 -3.96 -3.28 -7.30
CA ALA A 257 -4.92 -3.33 -6.22
C ALA A 257 -5.21 -4.79 -5.82
N THR A 258 -5.27 -5.06 -4.51
CA THR A 258 -5.53 -6.40 -3.97
C THR A 258 -6.74 -6.34 -3.04
N TYR A 259 -7.80 -7.03 -3.43
CA TYR A 259 -9.01 -7.11 -2.61
C TYR A 259 -8.74 -7.87 -1.32
N TRP A 260 -9.02 -7.24 -0.18
CA TRP A 260 -8.97 -7.88 1.13
C TRP A 260 -10.30 -8.53 1.47
N GLY A 261 -10.31 -9.86 1.45
CA GLY A 261 -11.49 -10.66 1.78
C GLY A 261 -11.38 -12.10 1.31
N THR A 262 -12.33 -12.92 1.76
CA THR A 262 -12.39 -14.34 1.38
C THR A 262 -13.16 -14.47 0.07
N LEU A 263 -12.49 -14.35 -1.08
CA LEU A 263 -13.13 -14.35 -2.40
C LEU A 263 -14.05 -15.55 -2.66
N SER A 264 -13.73 -16.73 -2.10
CA SER A 264 -14.62 -17.90 -2.19
C SER A 264 -15.98 -17.71 -1.50
N GLU A 265 -16.08 -16.75 -0.58
CA GLU A 265 -17.32 -16.37 0.10
C GLU A 265 -18.01 -15.16 -0.53
N CYS A 266 -17.35 -14.49 -1.50
CA CYS A 266 -17.77 -13.24 -2.13
C CYS A 266 -18.05 -13.41 -3.65
N PRO A 267 -18.99 -14.28 -4.09
CA PRO A 267 -19.16 -14.61 -5.51
C PRO A 267 -19.56 -13.41 -6.39
N TYR A 268 -20.22 -12.39 -5.84
CA TYR A 268 -20.59 -11.19 -6.59
C TYR A 268 -19.39 -10.27 -6.82
N VAL A 269 -18.47 -10.16 -5.85
CA VAL A 269 -17.18 -9.46 -6.02
C VAL A 269 -16.34 -10.17 -7.09
N VAL A 270 -16.22 -11.49 -7.02
CA VAL A 270 -15.54 -12.30 -8.05
C VAL A 270 -16.15 -12.08 -9.43
N SER A 271 -17.49 -11.96 -9.53
CA SER A 271 -18.15 -11.67 -10.80
C SER A 271 -17.77 -10.30 -11.36
N ALA A 272 -17.68 -9.28 -10.49
CA ALA A 272 -17.22 -7.94 -10.88
C ALA A 272 -15.76 -7.96 -11.37
N ILE A 273 -14.86 -8.60 -10.64
CA ILE A 273 -13.46 -8.75 -11.04
C ILE A 273 -13.37 -9.46 -12.41
N ASN A 274 -14.17 -10.49 -12.62
CA ASN A 274 -14.20 -11.22 -13.90
C ASN A 274 -14.69 -10.37 -15.07
N LEU A 275 -15.48 -9.32 -14.86
CA LEU A 275 -15.85 -8.40 -15.96
C LEU A 275 -14.62 -7.71 -16.55
N TYR A 276 -13.59 -7.46 -15.74
CA TYR A 276 -12.36 -6.81 -16.17
C TYR A 276 -11.27 -7.80 -16.61
N THR A 277 -11.22 -9.00 -16.02
CA THR A 277 -10.07 -9.91 -16.17
C THR A 277 -10.38 -11.20 -16.91
N ASN A 278 -11.65 -11.59 -17.02
CA ASN A 278 -12.06 -12.89 -17.59
C ASN A 278 -13.56 -12.93 -17.95
N TYR A 279 -14.08 -11.89 -18.63
CA TYR A 279 -15.54 -11.77 -18.87
C TYR A 279 -16.15 -12.90 -19.72
N ASP A 280 -15.35 -13.56 -20.55
CA ASP A 280 -15.80 -14.66 -21.42
C ASP A 280 -15.50 -16.06 -20.86
N GLY A 281 -14.90 -16.14 -19.67
CA GLY A 281 -14.45 -17.39 -19.07
C GLY A 281 -13.26 -18.06 -19.77
N LYS A 282 -12.57 -17.35 -20.67
CA LYS A 282 -11.43 -17.83 -21.46
C LYS A 282 -10.21 -16.92 -21.35
N GLY A 283 -10.22 -15.99 -20.40
CA GLY A 283 -9.15 -15.06 -20.13
C GLY A 283 -9.21 -13.76 -20.94
N ALA A 284 -10.32 -13.46 -21.61
CA ALA A 284 -10.49 -12.16 -22.24
C ALA A 284 -10.64 -11.08 -21.18
N SER A 285 -9.78 -10.08 -21.25
CA SER A 285 -9.72 -8.98 -20.30
C SER A 285 -10.34 -7.70 -20.88
N PHE A 286 -10.60 -6.77 -19.97
CA PHE A 286 -10.97 -5.40 -20.28
C PHE A 286 -9.91 -4.77 -21.22
N GLY A 287 -10.40 -4.02 -22.23
CA GLY A 287 -9.52 -3.39 -23.22
C GLY A 287 -8.92 -2.08 -22.71
N ASP A 288 -7.96 -1.54 -23.46
CA ASP A 288 -7.27 -0.28 -23.20
C ASP A 288 -7.96 0.95 -23.81
N THR A 289 -9.14 0.74 -24.42
CA THR A 289 -9.90 1.80 -25.09
C THR A 289 -11.16 2.13 -24.31
N LEU A 290 -11.23 3.33 -23.74
CA LEU A 290 -12.44 3.85 -23.12
C LEU A 290 -13.42 4.30 -24.20
N VAL A 291 -14.63 3.74 -24.19
CA VAL A 291 -15.76 4.18 -25.03
C VAL A 291 -16.73 4.97 -24.14
N GLU A 292 -16.91 6.24 -24.44
CA GLU A 292 -17.90 7.06 -23.73
C GLU A 292 -19.30 6.48 -23.93
N SER A 293 -19.98 6.18 -22.84
CA SER A 293 -21.37 5.77 -22.85
C SER A 293 -22.20 6.72 -21.98
N LYS A 294 -23.34 7.18 -22.52
CA LYS A 294 -24.29 8.02 -21.79
C LYS A 294 -25.62 7.27 -21.69
N SER A 295 -26.14 7.14 -20.47
CA SER A 295 -27.47 6.58 -20.20
C SER A 295 -28.52 7.68 -20.10
#